data_11e4ec32c558ead6c45608eb64005354
#
_entry.id   11e4ec32c558ead6c45608eb64005354
#
_cell.length_a   1.000
_cell.length_b   1.000
_cell.length_c   1.000
_cell.angle_alpha   90.00
_cell.angle_beta   90.00
_cell.angle_gamma   90.00
#
_symmetry.space_group_name_H-M   'P 1'
#
loop_
_entity.id
_entity.type
_entity.pdbx_description
1 polymer ?
#
loop_
_entity_poly.entity_id
_entity_poly.type
_entity_poly.pdbx_seq_one_letter_code
_entity_poly.pdbx_strand_id
1 'polypeptide(L)'
;MFNYKFLFGLFLVIFLFNVSTKVEAQEASVSSRQIDEIIVTSRKTEENIQDVPIAVYAVDEKALDDFRPTTMRDLDSLAPNLQVGMNTASGNQGAIFVRGCGYAEVEKTQNPPVGLIVDGLFLGTNTGTLLDAFDWAKIQVNSGPQGVVYGKNTSCGNVVVERNKPSKDFEFDTEVSIGNYEA
;
A
#
# COMPACT_ATOMS: atom_id res chain seq x y z
N MET A 1 -79.17 3.69 20.43
CA MET A 1 -78.30 4.39 19.48
C MET A 1 -76.91 4.37 20.03
N PHE A 2 -76.09 3.41 19.62
CA PHE A 2 -74.71 3.24 20.12
C PHE A 2 -73.85 4.33 19.52
N ASN A 3 -73.14 5.07 20.38
CA ASN A 3 -72.31 6.23 19.98
C ASN A 3 -71.02 5.78 19.31
N TYR A 4 -71.02 5.59 18.01
CA TYR A 4 -69.85 5.18 17.22
C TYR A 4 -68.64 6.11 17.39
N LYS A 5 -68.88 7.35 17.76
CA LYS A 5 -67.82 8.34 18.05
C LYS A 5 -66.98 7.93 19.28
N PHE A 6 -67.65 7.30 20.26
CA PHE A 6 -66.92 6.80 21.46
C PHE A 6 -66.08 5.57 21.16
N LEU A 7 -66.59 4.69 20.28
CA LEU A 7 -65.85 3.49 19.86
C LEU A 7 -64.62 3.86 19.01
N PHE A 8 -64.76 4.89 18.15
CA PHE A 8 -63.70 5.37 17.32
C PHE A 8 -62.56 6.05 18.12
N GLY A 9 -62.93 6.81 19.16
CA GLY A 9 -61.99 7.39 20.11
C GLY A 9 -61.20 6.36 20.88
N LEU A 10 -61.90 5.30 21.35
CA LEU A 10 -61.26 4.21 22.07
C LEU A 10 -60.28 3.40 21.17
N PHE A 11 -60.65 3.18 19.91
CA PHE A 11 -59.79 2.50 18.93
C PHE A 11 -58.55 3.31 18.58
N LEU A 12 -58.69 4.62 18.49
CA LEU A 12 -57.56 5.54 18.23
C LEU A 12 -56.55 5.57 19.39
N VAL A 13 -57.05 5.54 20.62
CA VAL A 13 -56.18 5.50 21.82
C VAL A 13 -55.43 4.17 21.92
N ILE A 14 -56.09 3.05 21.61
CA ILE A 14 -55.44 1.70 21.61
C ILE A 14 -54.39 1.63 20.48
N PHE A 15 -54.61 2.25 19.33
CA PHE A 15 -53.66 2.27 18.21
C PHE A 15 -52.42 3.11 18.53
N LEU A 16 -52.59 4.20 19.26
CA LEU A 16 -51.46 5.06 19.69
C LEU A 16 -50.57 4.38 20.75
N PHE A 17 -51.09 3.44 21.52
CA PHE A 17 -50.35 2.74 22.56
C PHE A 17 -49.47 1.60 22.01
N ASN A 18 -49.72 1.14 20.77
CA ASN A 18 -48.93 0.06 20.18
C ASN A 18 -47.70 0.53 19.36
N VAL A 19 -47.42 1.83 19.27
CA VAL A 19 -46.26 2.39 18.60
C VAL A 19 -45.10 2.62 19.62
N SER A 20 -45.02 1.80 20.64
CA SER A 20 -43.79 1.70 21.42
C SER A 20 -42.84 0.79 20.66
N THR A 21 -42.27 1.29 19.59
CA THR A 21 -41.10 0.66 18.97
C THR A 21 -39.99 0.62 20.01
N LYS A 22 -39.69 -0.56 20.49
CA LYS A 22 -38.42 -0.81 21.16
C LYS A 22 -37.33 -0.42 20.16
N VAL A 23 -36.76 0.74 20.33
CA VAL A 23 -35.45 1.05 19.74
C VAL A 23 -34.46 0.20 20.53
N GLU A 24 -34.26 -1.03 20.10
CA GLU A 24 -33.09 -1.78 20.47
C GLU A 24 -31.94 -0.97 19.86
N ALA A 25 -31.21 -0.27 20.70
CA ALA A 25 -29.92 0.26 20.34
C ALA A 25 -29.10 -0.97 19.92
N GLN A 26 -28.98 -1.17 18.60
CA GLN A 26 -28.06 -2.12 18.05
C GLN A 26 -26.70 -1.60 18.50
N GLU A 27 -26.16 -2.21 19.55
CA GLU A 27 -24.75 -2.08 19.88
C GLU A 27 -24.04 -2.47 18.58
N ALA A 28 -23.65 -1.47 17.81
CA ALA A 28 -22.70 -1.68 16.74
C ALA A 28 -21.53 -2.37 17.44
N SER A 29 -21.44 -3.68 17.24
CA SER A 29 -20.23 -4.40 17.56
C SER A 29 -19.15 -3.61 16.85
N VAL A 30 -18.42 -2.82 17.60
CA VAL A 30 -17.14 -2.27 17.15
C VAL A 30 -16.32 -3.54 16.90
N SER A 31 -16.45 -4.07 15.69
CA SER A 31 -15.47 -4.98 15.16
C SER A 31 -14.17 -4.21 15.38
N SER A 32 -13.43 -4.61 16.39
CA SER A 32 -12.07 -4.14 16.55
C SER A 32 -11.45 -4.42 15.18
N ARG A 33 -11.28 -3.37 14.36
CA ARG A 33 -10.42 -3.47 13.19
C ARG A 33 -9.08 -3.86 13.77
N GLN A 34 -8.83 -5.13 13.77
CA GLN A 34 -7.51 -5.65 14.01
C GLN A 34 -6.70 -5.06 12.86
N ILE A 35 -5.94 -4.02 13.17
CA ILE A 35 -4.99 -3.46 12.22
C ILE A 35 -3.97 -4.58 12.08
N ASP A 36 -3.93 -5.21 10.91
CA ASP A 36 -2.95 -6.23 10.62
C ASP A 36 -1.57 -5.64 10.94
N GLU A 37 -0.80 -6.35 11.75
CA GLU A 37 0.52 -5.92 12.17
C GLU A 37 1.44 -5.91 10.95
N ILE A 38 1.81 -4.71 10.48
CA ILE A 38 2.72 -4.57 9.34
C ILE A 38 4.14 -4.66 9.86
N ILE A 39 4.82 -5.76 9.52
CA ILE A 39 6.22 -5.98 9.82
C ILE A 39 7.08 -5.38 8.71
N VAL A 40 8.03 -4.54 9.08
CA VAL A 40 8.97 -3.89 8.16
C VAL A 40 10.40 -4.29 8.46
N THR A 41 11.24 -4.25 7.44
CA THR A 41 12.68 -4.57 7.52
C THR A 41 13.56 -3.33 7.29
N SER A 42 13.00 -2.15 7.57
CA SER A 42 13.62 -0.85 7.27
C SER A 42 14.99 -0.64 7.92
N ARG A 43 15.27 -1.33 9.03
CA ARG A 43 16.57 -1.31 9.70
C ARG A 43 17.32 -2.63 9.56
N LYS A 44 16.97 -3.47 8.59
CA LYS A 44 17.48 -4.84 8.39
C LYS A 44 17.16 -5.79 9.56
N THR A 45 16.21 -5.44 10.39
CA THR A 45 15.58 -6.22 11.44
C THR A 45 14.08 -6.17 11.22
N GLU A 46 13.39 -7.26 11.49
CA GLU A 46 11.93 -7.31 11.45
C GLU A 46 11.39 -6.58 12.67
N GLU A 47 10.65 -5.50 12.43
CA GLU A 47 10.07 -4.64 13.46
C GLU A 47 8.67 -4.23 13.05
N ASN A 48 7.83 -3.94 14.04
CA ASN A 48 6.53 -3.34 13.76
C ASN A 48 6.73 -1.93 13.20
N ILE A 49 6.01 -1.59 12.12
CA ILE A 49 6.11 -0.28 11.47
C ILE A 49 5.89 0.89 12.45
N GLN A 50 5.09 0.68 13.50
CA GLN A 50 4.80 1.71 14.51
C GLN A 50 5.96 1.95 15.48
N ASP A 51 6.86 1.00 15.63
CA ASP A 51 8.00 1.09 16.53
C ASP A 51 9.26 1.63 15.84
N VAL A 52 9.23 1.76 14.52
CA VAL A 52 10.36 2.24 13.73
C VAL A 52 10.45 3.77 13.78
N PRO A 53 11.57 4.36 14.25
CA PRO A 53 11.71 5.81 14.40
C PRO A 53 12.03 6.56 13.11
N ILE A 54 11.63 6.00 11.96
CA ILE A 54 11.76 6.63 10.64
C ILE A 54 10.42 6.61 9.92
N ALA A 55 10.22 7.54 8.99
CA ALA A 55 8.99 7.53 8.19
C ALA A 55 9.07 6.44 7.14
N VAL A 56 8.36 5.36 7.38
CA VAL A 56 8.24 4.20 6.50
C VAL A 56 6.82 4.13 5.94
N TYR A 57 6.72 3.84 4.67
CA TYR A 57 5.50 3.40 4.03
C TYR A 57 5.72 1.99 3.51
N ALA A 58 4.88 1.07 3.91
CA ALA A 58 4.98 -0.33 3.51
C ALA A 58 3.69 -0.77 2.81
N VAL A 59 3.85 -1.52 1.74
CA VAL A 59 2.79 -2.18 0.99
C VAL A 59 3.05 -3.66 1.08
N ASP A 60 2.08 -4.40 1.59
CA ASP A 60 2.13 -5.85 1.71
C ASP A 60 1.63 -6.54 0.42
N GLU A 61 1.77 -7.85 0.35
CA GLU A 61 1.36 -8.68 -0.77
C GLU A 61 -0.12 -8.48 -1.12
N LYS A 62 -0.99 -8.46 -0.11
CA LYS A 62 -2.43 -8.29 -0.32
C LYS A 62 -2.77 -6.95 -0.98
N ALA A 63 -2.14 -5.88 -0.54
CA ALA A 63 -2.35 -4.56 -1.15
C ALA A 63 -1.75 -4.49 -2.56
N LEU A 64 -0.65 -5.21 -2.82
CA LEU A 64 -0.07 -5.36 -4.15
C LEU A 64 -1.00 -6.13 -5.09
N ASP A 65 -1.60 -7.22 -4.63
CA ASP A 65 -2.57 -8.01 -5.39
C ASP A 65 -3.84 -7.21 -5.74
N ASP A 66 -4.32 -6.40 -4.79
CA ASP A 66 -5.49 -5.55 -5.02
C ASP A 66 -5.19 -4.44 -6.04
N PHE A 67 -4.01 -3.88 -5.99
CA PHE A 67 -3.59 -2.77 -6.87
C PHE A 67 -3.09 -3.25 -8.24
N ARG A 68 -2.49 -4.45 -8.31
CA ARG A 68 -1.91 -5.06 -9.52
C ARG A 68 -0.94 -4.14 -10.27
N PRO A 69 0.14 -3.72 -9.65
CA PRO A 69 1.15 -2.95 -10.36
C PRO A 69 1.75 -3.79 -11.49
N THR A 70 2.01 -3.19 -12.63
CA THR A 70 2.70 -3.86 -13.75
C THR A 70 4.18 -3.53 -13.76
N THR A 71 4.52 -2.35 -13.30
CA THR A 71 5.90 -1.86 -13.26
C THR A 71 6.17 -1.06 -12.01
N MET A 72 7.44 -0.78 -11.75
CA MET A 72 7.88 0.13 -10.67
C MET A 72 7.24 1.52 -10.73
N ARG A 73 6.78 1.97 -11.91
CA ARG A 73 6.12 3.28 -12.07
C ARG A 73 4.77 3.35 -11.39
N ASP A 74 4.08 2.23 -11.29
CA ASP A 74 2.75 2.19 -10.69
C ASP A 74 2.81 2.46 -9.19
N LEU A 75 4.00 2.34 -8.58
CA LEU A 75 4.25 2.71 -7.18
C LEU A 75 4.07 4.20 -6.89
N ASP A 76 4.14 5.06 -7.91
CA ASP A 76 3.87 6.50 -7.81
C ASP A 76 2.47 6.76 -7.21
N SER A 77 1.52 5.89 -7.52
CA SER A 77 0.15 5.97 -7.02
C SER A 77 -0.06 5.28 -5.66
N LEU A 78 0.85 4.40 -5.26
CA LEU A 78 0.72 3.59 -4.05
C LEU A 78 1.32 4.25 -2.82
N ALA A 79 2.49 4.86 -2.98
CA ALA A 79 3.23 5.41 -1.84
C ALA A 79 3.16 6.94 -1.81
N PRO A 80 2.69 7.55 -0.72
CA PRO A 80 2.66 9.00 -0.60
C PRO A 80 4.08 9.58 -0.66
N ASN A 81 4.24 10.67 -1.41
CA ASN A 81 5.53 11.35 -1.62
C ASN A 81 6.63 10.50 -2.31
N LEU A 82 6.29 9.38 -2.90
CA LEU A 82 7.13 8.67 -3.85
C LEU A 82 6.74 9.12 -5.26
N GLN A 83 7.69 9.38 -6.09
CA GLN A 83 7.48 9.66 -7.51
C GLN A 83 8.48 8.85 -8.31
N VAL A 84 7.98 8.08 -9.28
CA VAL A 84 8.80 7.24 -10.16
C VAL A 84 8.58 7.67 -11.60
N GLY A 85 9.49 8.46 -12.11
CA GLY A 85 9.48 8.97 -13.49
C GLY A 85 10.32 8.12 -14.43
N MET A 86 10.06 8.27 -15.74
CA MET A 86 11.00 7.81 -16.76
C MET A 86 12.09 8.86 -16.98
N ASN A 87 13.29 8.38 -17.19
CA ASN A 87 14.33 9.25 -17.73
C ASN A 87 14.07 9.46 -19.23
N THR A 88 14.31 10.70 -19.68
CA THR A 88 14.16 11.07 -21.08
C THR A 88 15.20 10.40 -22.00
N ALA A 89 16.33 9.95 -21.44
CA ALA A 89 17.44 9.39 -22.20
C ALA A 89 17.31 7.87 -22.47
N SER A 90 16.52 7.13 -21.68
CA SER A 90 16.38 5.68 -21.84
C SER A 90 15.11 5.16 -21.17
N GLY A 91 14.34 4.35 -21.89
CA GLY A 91 13.07 3.78 -21.39
C GLY A 91 13.19 2.86 -20.17
N ASN A 92 14.39 2.33 -19.90
CA ASN A 92 14.63 1.40 -18.78
C ASN A 92 15.27 2.07 -17.55
N GLN A 93 15.36 3.39 -17.55
CA GLN A 93 15.93 4.13 -16.44
C GLN A 93 14.83 4.86 -15.70
N GLY A 94 14.70 4.56 -14.40
CA GLY A 94 13.79 5.24 -13.51
C GLY A 94 14.45 6.41 -12.79
N ALA A 95 13.72 7.52 -12.72
CA ALA A 95 14.05 8.61 -11.83
C ALA A 95 13.16 8.47 -10.58
N ILE A 96 13.76 8.15 -9.46
CA ILE A 96 13.03 7.96 -8.19
C ILE A 96 13.21 9.19 -7.33
N PHE A 97 12.08 9.74 -6.86
CA PHE A 97 12.04 10.87 -5.95
C PHE A 97 11.29 10.47 -4.68
N VAL A 98 11.85 10.78 -3.54
CA VAL A 98 11.18 10.65 -2.24
C VAL A 98 11.10 12.04 -1.61
N ARG A 99 9.86 12.49 -1.33
CA ARG A 99 9.60 13.85 -0.82
C ARG A 99 10.19 14.96 -1.71
N GLY A 100 10.15 14.77 -3.03
CA GLY A 100 10.70 15.71 -3.98
C GLY A 100 12.25 15.70 -4.09
N CYS A 101 12.93 14.87 -3.30
CA CYS A 101 14.36 14.69 -3.38
C CYS A 101 14.70 13.51 -4.30
N GLY A 102 15.39 13.75 -5.39
CA GLY A 102 15.73 12.76 -6.41
C GLY A 102 16.52 13.38 -7.54
N TYR A 103 16.84 12.58 -8.55
CA TYR A 103 17.47 13.05 -9.79
C TYR A 103 16.60 12.69 -10.98
N ALA A 104 16.30 13.70 -11.82
CA ALA A 104 15.56 13.52 -13.07
C ALA A 104 16.44 12.98 -14.19
N GLU A 105 17.71 13.38 -14.22
CA GLU A 105 18.67 12.95 -15.22
C GLU A 105 19.62 11.92 -14.63
N VAL A 106 19.82 10.84 -15.38
CA VAL A 106 20.64 9.73 -14.94
C VAL A 106 21.92 9.71 -15.74
N GLU A 107 22.85 10.53 -15.33
CA GLU A 107 24.22 10.41 -15.81
C GLU A 107 24.93 9.29 -15.06
N LYS A 108 25.65 8.44 -15.79
CA LYS A 108 26.41 7.31 -15.20
C LYS A 108 27.48 7.77 -14.20
N THR A 109 27.82 9.05 -14.23
CA THR A 109 28.79 9.68 -13.34
C THR A 109 28.20 10.16 -12.03
N GLN A 110 26.87 10.25 -11.95
CA GLN A 110 26.16 10.69 -10.74
C GLN A 110 25.58 9.52 -9.99
N ASN A 111 25.65 9.61 -8.67
CA ASN A 111 25.02 8.64 -7.80
C ASN A 111 23.59 9.06 -7.50
N PRO A 112 22.60 8.16 -7.62
CA PRO A 112 21.22 8.48 -7.24
C PRO A 112 21.13 8.76 -5.73
N PRO A 113 20.38 9.78 -5.31
CA PRO A 113 20.21 10.09 -3.89
C PRO A 113 19.13 9.19 -3.21
N VAL A 114 18.34 8.47 -4.00
CA VAL A 114 17.39 7.46 -3.53
C VAL A 114 17.90 6.09 -3.94
N GLY A 115 18.11 5.22 -2.97
CA GLY A 115 18.58 3.86 -3.21
C GLY A 115 17.43 2.92 -3.60
N LEU A 116 17.66 2.03 -4.55
CA LEU A 116 16.78 0.91 -4.83
C LEU A 116 17.46 -0.38 -4.37
N ILE A 117 16.77 -1.12 -3.51
CA ILE A 117 17.24 -2.40 -2.97
C ILE A 117 16.23 -3.48 -3.37
N VAL A 118 16.71 -4.53 -4.00
CA VAL A 118 15.89 -5.67 -4.40
C VAL A 118 16.45 -6.92 -3.74
N ASP A 119 15.65 -7.60 -2.93
CA ASP A 119 16.04 -8.78 -2.14
C ASP A 119 17.35 -8.59 -1.37
N GLY A 120 17.52 -7.40 -0.81
CA GLY A 120 18.74 -7.04 -0.06
C GLY A 120 19.93 -6.61 -0.92
N LEU A 121 19.83 -6.71 -2.25
CA LEU A 121 20.86 -6.28 -3.17
C LEU A 121 20.64 -4.81 -3.57
N PHE A 122 21.64 -3.97 -3.31
CA PHE A 122 21.60 -2.56 -3.68
C PHE A 122 21.90 -2.37 -5.18
N LEU A 123 20.98 -1.71 -5.90
CA LEU A 123 21.17 -1.33 -7.28
C LEU A 123 21.91 0.01 -7.35
N GLY A 124 23.17 -0.04 -7.69
CA GLY A 124 24.08 1.12 -7.67
C GLY A 124 23.89 2.12 -8.80
N THR A 125 23.09 1.80 -9.80
CA THR A 125 22.84 2.65 -10.97
C THR A 125 21.34 2.76 -11.22
N ASN A 126 20.90 3.83 -11.87
CA ASN A 126 19.51 3.98 -12.28
C ASN A 126 19.16 3.16 -13.55
N THR A 127 20.15 2.54 -14.17
CA THR A 127 19.92 1.65 -15.32
C THR A 127 19.27 0.38 -14.85
N GLY A 128 18.10 0.05 -15.40
CA GLY A 128 17.34 -1.13 -15.00
C GLY A 128 16.57 -0.97 -13.69
N THR A 129 16.31 0.26 -13.23
CA THR A 129 15.52 0.50 -12.02
C THR A 129 14.01 0.45 -12.26
N LEU A 130 13.57 0.57 -13.51
CA LEU A 130 12.17 0.31 -13.88
C LEU A 130 11.98 -1.20 -14.00
N LEU A 131 11.77 -1.84 -12.86
CA LEU A 131 11.52 -3.27 -12.78
C LEU A 131 10.06 -3.56 -13.15
N ASP A 132 9.86 -4.68 -13.82
CA ASP A 132 8.53 -5.26 -13.94
C ASP A 132 8.07 -5.78 -12.57
N ALA A 133 6.80 -5.62 -12.28
CA ALA A 133 6.19 -6.08 -11.03
C ALA A 133 5.99 -7.59 -11.10
N PHE A 134 7.05 -8.34 -10.89
CA PHE A 134 7.02 -9.79 -10.89
C PHE A 134 7.30 -10.33 -9.49
N ASP A 135 6.32 -11.08 -8.95
CA ASP A 135 6.44 -11.83 -7.70
C ASP A 135 6.84 -10.96 -6.48
N TRP A 136 6.26 -9.76 -6.40
CA TRP A 136 6.54 -8.84 -5.29
C TRP A 136 5.73 -9.23 -4.05
N ALA A 137 6.43 -9.57 -2.98
CA ALA A 137 5.84 -9.86 -1.68
C ALA A 137 5.62 -8.59 -0.85
N LYS A 138 6.56 -7.66 -0.91
CA LYS A 138 6.50 -6.45 -0.11
C LYS A 138 7.33 -5.34 -0.71
N ILE A 139 6.82 -4.12 -0.57
CA ILE A 139 7.54 -2.91 -0.93
C ILE A 139 7.58 -1.97 0.26
N GLN A 140 8.75 -1.41 0.54
CA GLN A 140 8.94 -0.44 1.59
C GLN A 140 9.60 0.81 1.03
N VAL A 141 9.07 1.98 1.39
CA VAL A 141 9.63 3.28 1.06
C VAL A 141 10.07 3.94 2.35
N ASN A 142 11.37 4.01 2.56
CA ASN A 142 11.96 4.67 3.72
C ASN A 142 12.30 6.12 3.34
N SER A 143 11.68 7.06 4.00
CA SER A 143 11.86 8.48 3.72
C SER A 143 12.92 9.10 4.62
N GLY A 144 13.81 9.90 4.04
CA GLY A 144 14.91 10.55 4.74
C GLY A 144 16.21 9.76 4.69
N PRO A 145 17.31 10.28 5.25
CA PRO A 145 18.65 9.71 5.13
C PRO A 145 18.73 8.31 5.74
N GLN A 146 19.17 7.33 4.94
CA GLN A 146 19.31 5.93 5.34
C GLN A 146 20.78 5.44 5.27
N GLY A 147 21.74 6.36 5.23
CA GLY A 147 23.15 6.04 5.01
C GLY A 147 23.78 5.11 6.04
N VAL A 148 23.31 5.11 7.28
CA VAL A 148 23.84 4.25 8.35
C VAL A 148 23.50 2.78 8.11
N VAL A 149 22.29 2.50 7.62
CA VAL A 149 21.78 1.12 7.46
C VAL A 149 22.07 0.58 6.06
N TYR A 150 21.86 1.43 5.05
CA TYR A 150 21.91 1.02 3.64
C TYR A 150 23.15 1.55 2.87
N GLY A 151 23.92 2.42 3.50
CA GLY A 151 25.15 2.94 2.93
C GLY A 151 24.95 4.09 1.95
N LYS A 152 25.80 4.16 0.93
CA LYS A 152 25.80 5.25 -0.04
C LYS A 152 24.51 5.32 -0.87
N ASN A 153 24.26 6.48 -1.47
CA ASN A 153 23.15 6.71 -2.40
C ASN A 153 21.76 6.59 -1.76
N THR A 154 21.66 6.89 -0.46
CA THR A 154 20.41 6.84 0.30
C THR A 154 20.21 8.11 1.14
N SER A 155 20.68 9.25 0.62
CA SER A 155 20.58 10.54 1.34
C SER A 155 19.16 11.09 1.40
N CYS A 156 18.31 10.76 0.43
CA CYS A 156 16.90 11.16 0.40
C CYS A 156 15.95 10.05 0.87
N GLY A 157 16.41 8.82 0.89
CA GLY A 157 15.63 7.64 1.22
C GLY A 157 16.01 6.44 0.40
N ASN A 158 15.23 5.40 0.51
CA ASN A 158 15.36 4.22 -0.33
C ASN A 158 14.02 3.53 -0.55
N VAL A 159 13.95 2.75 -1.61
CA VAL A 159 12.87 1.83 -1.91
C VAL A 159 13.42 0.41 -1.77
N VAL A 160 12.77 -0.40 -0.96
CA VAL A 160 13.12 -1.81 -0.76
C VAL A 160 12.02 -2.66 -1.34
N VAL A 161 12.36 -3.51 -2.27
CA VAL A 161 11.47 -4.48 -2.89
C VAL A 161 11.90 -5.88 -2.44
N GLU A 162 10.98 -6.61 -1.88
CA GLU A 162 11.17 -8.00 -1.49
C GLU A 162 10.24 -8.87 -2.33
N ARG A 163 10.79 -9.92 -2.93
CA ARG A 163 10.03 -10.92 -3.68
C ARG A 163 9.69 -12.10 -2.80
N ASN A 164 8.70 -12.88 -3.23
CA ASN A 164 8.34 -14.12 -2.57
C ASN A 164 9.54 -15.07 -2.53
N LYS A 165 9.73 -15.70 -1.38
CA LYS A 165 10.78 -16.69 -1.21
C LYS A 165 10.28 -18.04 -1.71
N PRO A 166 11.15 -18.86 -2.34
CA PRO A 166 10.77 -20.19 -2.75
C PRO A 166 10.21 -21.00 -1.57
N SER A 167 9.05 -21.59 -1.78
CA SER A 167 8.44 -22.50 -0.81
C SER A 167 9.13 -23.84 -0.80
N LYS A 168 8.92 -24.63 0.28
CA LYS A 168 9.42 -26.00 0.38
C LYS A 168 8.52 -26.99 -0.34
N ASP A 169 7.26 -26.64 -0.50
CA ASP A 169 6.25 -27.41 -1.17
C ASP A 169 6.14 -26.99 -2.64
N PHE A 170 5.64 -27.88 -3.47
CA PHE A 170 5.40 -27.52 -4.86
C PHE A 170 4.20 -26.59 -4.95
N GLU A 171 4.44 -25.37 -5.40
CA GLU A 171 3.43 -24.36 -5.69
C GLU A 171 3.47 -24.00 -7.17
N PHE A 172 2.31 -23.74 -7.75
CA PHE A 172 2.17 -23.34 -9.12
C PHE A 172 1.08 -22.29 -9.22
N ASP A 173 1.47 -21.06 -9.50
CA ASP A 173 0.58 -19.94 -9.75
C ASP A 173 0.57 -19.59 -11.21
N THR A 174 -0.62 -19.31 -11.74
CA THR A 174 -0.79 -18.89 -13.12
C THR A 174 -1.76 -17.73 -13.17
N GLU A 175 -1.32 -16.63 -13.70
CA GLU A 175 -2.17 -15.48 -13.97
C GLU A 175 -2.41 -15.35 -15.48
N VAL A 176 -3.68 -15.20 -15.87
CA VAL A 176 -4.07 -14.89 -17.23
C VAL A 176 -4.89 -13.62 -17.22
N SER A 177 -4.35 -12.55 -17.76
CA SER A 177 -5.06 -11.28 -17.90
C SER A 177 -5.55 -11.10 -19.34
N ILE A 178 -6.81 -10.68 -19.49
CA ILE A 178 -7.40 -10.33 -20.80
C ILE A 178 -7.88 -8.89 -20.69
N GLY A 179 -7.35 -8.03 -21.53
CA GLY A 179 -7.68 -6.62 -21.56
C GLY A 179 -8.32 -6.16 -22.87
N ASN A 180 -8.83 -4.94 -22.89
CA ASN A 180 -9.21 -4.22 -24.09
C ASN A 180 -7.96 -3.58 -24.71
N TYR A 181 -8.00 -3.25 -25.99
CA TYR A 181 -6.89 -2.60 -26.72
C TYR A 181 -5.63 -3.46 -26.90
N GLU A 182 -5.78 -4.73 -27.21
CA GLU A 182 -4.66 -5.66 -27.54
C GLU A 182 -3.70 -5.90 -26.34
N ALA A 183 -4.17 -5.74 -25.10
CA ALA A 183 -3.42 -6.07 -23.91
C ALA A 183 -3.67 -7.53 -23.49
#